data_65da6d2b26c5d593842ed14bb98e3eaf
#
_entry.id   65da6d2b26c5d593842ed14bb98e3eaf
#
_cell.length_a   1.000
_cell.length_b   1.000
_cell.length_c   1.000
_cell.angle_alpha   90.00
_cell.angle_beta   90.00
_cell.angle_gamma   90.00
#
_symmetry.space_group_name_H-M   'P 1'
#
loop_
_entity.id
_entity.type
_entity.pdbx_description
1 polymer ?
#
loop_
_entity_poly.entity_id
_entity_poly.type
_entity_poly.pdbx_seq_one_letter_code
_entity_poly.pdbx_strand_id
1 'polypeptide(L)'
;SYCDTEYAFKNGSKMSFNEICSAIKKNESKYVTVTGGEPLAQKDVIPFLKYLCDMNYSVSIETSNAYDISAIDSRVSVILDVKTPASLESDKNLISNYKKLKPIDEIKFVICNLDDFNWARDYISLHNLDMLCPILFSPSYDDMPISELADLILKYSVNVRLQAQLHKTIWGPVNGK
;
A
#
# COMPACT_ATOMS: atom_id res chain seq x y z
N SER A 1 -9.99 13.69 -3.33
CA SER A 1 -9.20 12.48 -3.55
C SER A 1 -7.73 12.85 -3.59
N TYR A 2 -6.92 12.29 -2.72
CA TYR A 2 -5.49 12.56 -2.56
C TYR A 2 -4.60 11.61 -3.41
N CYS A 3 -5.16 10.99 -4.45
CA CYS A 3 -4.41 10.05 -5.28
C CYS A 3 -3.33 10.79 -6.08
N ASP A 4 -2.06 10.53 -5.79
CA ASP A 4 -0.91 11.12 -6.47
C ASP A 4 -0.49 10.33 -7.73
N THR A 5 -1.15 9.21 -8.02
CA THR A 5 -0.83 8.32 -9.13
C THR A 5 -1.95 8.22 -10.19
N GLU A 6 -2.84 9.22 -10.27
CA GLU A 6 -3.92 9.23 -11.29
C GLU A 6 -3.39 9.08 -12.72
N TYR A 7 -2.15 9.51 -12.99
CA TYR A 7 -1.49 9.33 -14.29
C TYR A 7 -1.31 7.84 -14.65
N ALA A 8 -1.22 6.95 -13.66
CA ALA A 8 -1.05 5.51 -13.87
C ALA A 8 -2.35 4.77 -14.26
N PHE A 9 -3.51 5.44 -14.19
CA PHE A 9 -4.79 4.83 -14.56
C PHE A 9 -5.01 4.77 -16.08
N LYS A 10 -4.24 5.54 -16.84
CA LYS A 10 -4.42 5.70 -18.31
C LYS A 10 -3.08 5.53 -19.02
N ASN A 11 -3.16 5.19 -20.30
CA ASN A 11 -1.99 5.13 -21.20
C ASN A 11 -0.92 4.08 -20.81
N GLY A 12 -1.30 3.01 -20.10
CA GLY A 12 -0.41 1.88 -19.84
C GLY A 12 -0.02 1.13 -21.11
N SER A 13 1.22 0.63 -21.16
CA SER A 13 1.69 -0.24 -22.24
C SER A 13 1.51 -1.70 -21.85
N LYS A 14 1.01 -2.52 -22.77
CA LYS A 14 0.96 -3.96 -22.58
C LYS A 14 2.36 -4.53 -22.68
N MET A 15 2.77 -5.30 -21.67
CA MET A 15 4.06 -5.99 -21.63
C MET A 15 3.85 -7.44 -21.23
N SER A 16 4.61 -8.35 -21.82
CA SER A 16 4.69 -9.73 -21.34
C SER A 16 5.47 -9.84 -20.04
N PHE A 17 5.30 -10.92 -19.28
CA PHE A 17 6.08 -11.19 -18.07
C PHE A 17 7.60 -11.16 -18.33
N ASN A 18 8.03 -11.70 -19.47
CA ASN A 18 9.44 -11.70 -19.86
C ASN A 18 9.99 -10.29 -20.09
N GLU A 19 9.22 -9.41 -20.74
CA GLU A 19 9.61 -8.00 -20.95
C GLU A 19 9.72 -7.27 -19.64
N ILE A 20 8.74 -7.43 -18.73
CA ILE A 20 8.77 -6.83 -17.40
C ILE A 20 9.99 -7.33 -16.61
N CYS A 21 10.23 -8.65 -16.58
CA CYS A 21 11.39 -9.21 -15.87
C CYS A 21 12.72 -8.76 -16.48
N SER A 22 12.79 -8.57 -17.80
CA SER A 22 13.98 -8.03 -18.45
C SER A 22 14.25 -6.58 -18.04
N ALA A 23 13.19 -5.79 -17.83
CA ALA A 23 13.30 -4.43 -17.30
C ALA A 23 13.74 -4.41 -15.82
N ILE A 24 13.17 -5.29 -14.98
CA ILE A 24 13.52 -5.42 -13.57
C ILE A 24 15.01 -5.78 -13.40
N LYS A 25 15.49 -6.75 -14.19
CA LYS A 25 16.89 -7.21 -14.13
C LYS A 25 17.93 -6.13 -14.35
N LYS A 26 17.61 -5.07 -15.08
CA LYS A 26 18.51 -3.93 -15.32
C LYS A 26 18.88 -3.18 -14.03
N ASN A 27 18.04 -3.26 -13.01
CA ASN A 27 18.26 -2.58 -11.73
C ASN A 27 19.00 -3.42 -10.68
N GLU A 28 19.30 -4.69 -10.99
CA GLU A 28 19.99 -5.64 -10.09
C GLU A 28 19.35 -5.78 -8.70
N SER A 29 18.11 -5.31 -8.52
CA SER A 29 17.38 -5.42 -7.26
C SER A 29 16.73 -6.78 -7.12
N LYS A 30 16.77 -7.33 -5.90
CA LYS A 30 15.99 -8.52 -5.52
C LYS A 30 14.58 -8.18 -5.04
N TYR A 31 14.29 -6.91 -4.79
CA TYR A 31 13.01 -6.44 -4.27
C TYR A 31 12.16 -5.88 -5.41
N VAL A 32 10.91 -6.33 -5.47
CA VAL A 32 9.94 -5.88 -6.47
C VAL A 32 8.63 -5.56 -5.77
N THR A 33 8.20 -4.31 -5.88
CA THR A 33 6.87 -3.89 -5.42
C THR A 33 5.95 -3.78 -6.64
N VAL A 34 4.86 -4.53 -6.63
CA VAL A 34 3.80 -4.44 -7.63
C VAL A 34 2.74 -3.47 -7.12
N THR A 35 2.58 -2.40 -7.84
CA THR A 35 1.66 -1.30 -7.50
C THR A 35 1.07 -0.71 -8.79
N GLY A 36 0.44 0.44 -8.72
CA GLY A 36 -0.13 1.14 -9.85
C GLY A 36 -1.42 1.85 -9.45
N GLY A 37 -2.46 1.85 -10.29
CA GLY A 37 -3.79 2.25 -9.85
C GLY A 37 -4.33 1.24 -8.83
N GLU A 38 -4.88 0.13 -9.33
CA GLU A 38 -5.20 -1.03 -8.48
C GLU A 38 -4.65 -2.29 -9.19
N PRO A 39 -3.57 -2.88 -8.66
CA PRO A 39 -2.95 -4.03 -9.31
C PRO A 39 -3.87 -5.25 -9.37
N LEU A 40 -4.72 -5.49 -8.36
CA LEU A 40 -5.64 -6.62 -8.35
C LEU A 40 -6.78 -6.50 -9.37
N ALA A 41 -6.99 -5.32 -9.96
CA ALA A 41 -7.87 -5.16 -11.11
C ALA A 41 -7.29 -5.71 -12.42
N GLN A 42 -5.98 -5.97 -12.47
CA GLN A 42 -5.30 -6.54 -13.63
C GLN A 42 -5.48 -8.06 -13.67
N LYS A 43 -5.98 -8.58 -14.79
CA LYS A 43 -6.33 -10.00 -14.95
C LYS A 43 -5.17 -10.96 -14.64
N ASP A 44 -3.96 -10.60 -15.01
CA ASP A 44 -2.79 -11.47 -14.94
C ASP A 44 -1.87 -11.16 -13.75
N VAL A 45 -2.29 -10.31 -12.80
CA VAL A 45 -1.44 -9.93 -11.66
C VAL A 45 -1.15 -11.12 -10.73
N ILE A 46 -2.14 -11.93 -10.41
CA ILE A 46 -1.95 -13.10 -9.52
C ILE A 46 -0.93 -14.08 -10.07
N PRO A 47 -1.03 -14.59 -11.32
CA PRO A 47 0.02 -15.43 -11.90
C PRO A 47 1.35 -14.70 -12.05
N PHE A 48 1.37 -13.39 -12.26
CA PHE A 48 2.61 -12.61 -12.33
C PHE A 48 3.32 -12.52 -10.98
N LEU A 49 2.61 -12.28 -9.89
CA LEU A 49 3.18 -12.29 -8.53
C LEU A 49 3.85 -13.63 -8.22
N LYS A 50 3.15 -14.74 -8.51
CA LYS A 50 3.69 -16.07 -8.36
C LYS A 50 4.96 -16.29 -9.21
N TYR A 51 4.92 -15.86 -10.47
CA TYR A 51 6.05 -15.96 -11.39
C TYR A 51 7.29 -15.21 -10.86
N LEU A 52 7.13 -14.01 -10.31
CA LEU A 52 8.22 -13.25 -9.69
C LEU A 52 8.82 -14.00 -8.47
N CYS A 53 7.97 -14.57 -7.61
CA CYS A 53 8.42 -15.39 -6.49
C CYS A 53 9.19 -16.64 -6.94
N ASP A 54 8.73 -17.30 -8.02
CA ASP A 54 9.40 -18.47 -8.61
C ASP A 54 10.77 -18.10 -9.23
N MET A 55 10.95 -16.83 -9.61
CA MET A 55 12.23 -16.25 -10.04
C MET A 55 13.12 -15.78 -8.87
N ASN A 56 12.76 -16.11 -7.62
CA ASN A 56 13.47 -15.74 -6.39
C ASN A 56 13.53 -14.23 -6.11
N TYR A 57 12.57 -13.45 -6.60
CA TYR A 57 12.39 -12.07 -6.13
C TYR A 57 11.69 -12.04 -4.77
N SER A 58 12.05 -11.08 -3.94
CA SER A 58 11.29 -10.68 -2.76
C SER A 58 10.17 -9.73 -3.23
N VAL A 59 8.93 -10.21 -3.21
CA VAL A 59 7.81 -9.53 -3.86
C VAL A 59 6.88 -8.93 -2.81
N SER A 60 6.50 -7.68 -3.00
CA SER A 60 5.39 -7.04 -2.30
C SER A 60 4.34 -6.54 -3.29
N ILE A 61 3.11 -6.40 -2.81
CA ILE A 61 2.01 -5.77 -3.55
C ILE A 61 1.36 -4.69 -2.69
N GLU A 62 1.21 -3.48 -3.25
CA GLU A 62 0.39 -2.43 -2.64
C GLU A 62 -0.99 -2.45 -3.31
N THR A 63 -2.03 -2.72 -2.55
CA THR A 63 -3.39 -2.83 -3.04
C THR A 63 -4.38 -2.12 -2.11
N SER A 64 -5.40 -1.50 -2.68
CA SER A 64 -6.51 -1.00 -1.89
C SER A 64 -7.27 -2.18 -1.26
N ASN A 65 -7.86 -1.95 -0.11
CA ASN A 65 -8.65 -2.99 0.56
C ASN A 65 -10.03 -3.22 -0.09
N ALA A 66 -10.16 -2.97 -1.39
CA ALA A 66 -11.41 -3.15 -2.15
C ALA A 66 -11.49 -4.48 -2.95
N TYR A 67 -10.39 -5.23 -2.99
CA TYR A 67 -10.28 -6.50 -3.72
C TYR A 67 -9.93 -7.64 -2.77
N ASP A 68 -10.40 -8.85 -3.11
CA ASP A 68 -10.09 -10.07 -2.36
C ASP A 68 -8.62 -10.46 -2.55
N ILE A 69 -7.87 -10.62 -1.43
CA ILE A 69 -6.44 -10.96 -1.42
C ILE A 69 -6.17 -12.47 -1.30
N SER A 70 -7.22 -13.31 -1.21
CA SER A 70 -7.06 -14.76 -0.92
C SER A 70 -6.28 -15.55 -1.96
N ALA A 71 -6.25 -15.07 -3.21
CA ALA A 71 -5.55 -15.73 -4.30
C ALA A 71 -4.07 -15.35 -4.41
N ILE A 72 -3.58 -14.41 -3.60
CA ILE A 72 -2.19 -13.96 -3.61
C ILE A 72 -1.30 -15.08 -3.04
N ASP A 73 -0.18 -15.35 -3.74
CA ASP A 73 0.82 -16.34 -3.29
C ASP A 73 1.34 -15.98 -1.88
N SER A 74 1.43 -16.97 -1.00
CA SER A 74 1.80 -16.77 0.41
C SER A 74 3.19 -16.14 0.63
N ARG A 75 4.07 -16.21 -0.36
CA ARG A 75 5.41 -15.60 -0.33
C ARG A 75 5.39 -14.09 -0.58
N VAL A 76 4.31 -13.55 -1.14
CA VAL A 76 4.16 -12.12 -1.40
C VAL A 76 3.77 -11.39 -0.13
N SER A 77 4.46 -10.32 0.20
CA SER A 77 4.05 -9.40 1.27
C SER A 77 2.97 -8.46 0.74
N VAL A 78 1.82 -8.44 1.41
CA VAL A 78 0.70 -7.56 1.07
C VAL A 78 0.78 -6.29 1.90
N ILE A 79 0.85 -5.13 1.25
CA ILE A 79 0.63 -3.83 1.88
C ILE A 79 -0.81 -3.45 1.57
N LEU A 80 -1.69 -3.64 2.56
CA LEU A 80 -3.13 -3.43 2.43
C LEU A 80 -3.47 -1.99 2.81
N ASP A 81 -3.75 -1.15 1.80
CA ASP A 81 -4.11 0.26 1.99
C ASP A 81 -5.59 0.37 2.39
N VAL A 82 -5.84 0.54 3.69
CA VAL A 82 -7.18 0.75 4.25
C VAL A 82 -7.56 2.21 4.07
N LYS A 83 -8.63 2.43 3.31
CA LYS A 83 -9.08 3.77 2.93
C LYS A 83 -9.76 4.48 4.09
N THR A 84 -9.27 5.69 4.41
CA THR A 84 -9.82 6.60 5.40
C THR A 84 -11.00 7.42 4.84
N PRO A 85 -11.80 8.11 5.66
CA PRO A 85 -12.94 8.90 5.19
C PRO A 85 -12.58 9.98 4.16
N ALA A 86 -11.46 10.69 4.32
CA ALA A 86 -11.04 11.72 3.38
C ALA A 86 -10.75 11.19 1.97
N SER A 87 -10.50 9.88 1.81
CA SER A 87 -10.38 9.24 0.50
C SER A 87 -11.69 9.19 -0.28
N LEU A 88 -12.85 9.28 0.39
CA LEU A 88 -14.20 9.04 -0.13
C LEU A 88 -14.43 7.59 -0.62
N GLU A 89 -13.57 6.64 -0.20
CA GLU A 89 -13.59 5.24 -0.61
C GLU A 89 -13.62 4.27 0.61
N SER A 90 -13.81 4.81 1.82
CA SER A 90 -13.75 4.03 3.07
C SER A 90 -14.82 2.95 3.19
N ASP A 91 -15.95 3.11 2.51
CA ASP A 91 -17.05 2.14 2.42
C ASP A 91 -16.71 0.90 1.59
N LYS A 92 -15.65 0.98 0.77
CA LYS A 92 -15.18 -0.14 -0.07
C LYS A 92 -14.20 -1.07 0.64
N ASN A 93 -13.80 -0.76 1.87
CA ASN A 93 -12.90 -1.62 2.64
C ASN A 93 -13.52 -3.00 2.91
N LEU A 94 -12.85 -4.06 2.45
CA LEU A 94 -13.28 -5.45 2.64
C LEU A 94 -12.76 -6.00 3.99
N ILE A 95 -13.60 -6.01 5.01
CA ILE A 95 -13.28 -6.57 6.35
C ILE A 95 -12.86 -8.05 6.26
N SER A 96 -13.36 -8.79 5.27
CA SER A 96 -13.00 -10.18 5.05
C SER A 96 -11.52 -10.41 4.74
N ASN A 97 -10.80 -9.38 4.28
CA ASN A 97 -9.37 -9.46 3.99
C ASN A 97 -8.52 -9.57 5.26
N TYR A 98 -8.94 -8.99 6.39
CA TYR A 98 -8.13 -8.98 7.62
C TYR A 98 -7.80 -10.39 8.11
N LYS A 99 -8.72 -11.35 7.94
CA LYS A 99 -8.51 -12.77 8.31
C LYS A 99 -7.51 -13.51 7.42
N LYS A 100 -7.08 -12.89 6.32
CA LYS A 100 -6.17 -13.47 5.32
C LYS A 100 -4.76 -12.90 5.44
N LEU A 101 -4.59 -11.85 6.23
CA LEU A 101 -3.30 -11.21 6.47
C LEU A 101 -2.37 -12.14 7.25
N LYS A 102 -1.09 -12.05 6.89
CA LYS A 102 0.01 -12.81 7.48
C LYS A 102 0.92 -11.85 8.29
N PRO A 103 1.73 -12.34 9.23
CA PRO A 103 2.66 -11.50 9.99
C PRO A 103 3.68 -10.72 9.14
N ILE A 104 3.92 -11.16 7.88
CA ILE A 104 4.82 -10.49 6.93
C ILE A 104 4.12 -9.38 6.13
N ASP A 105 2.79 -9.28 6.22
CA ASP A 105 2.00 -8.26 5.55
C ASP A 105 2.00 -6.97 6.38
N GLU A 106 1.50 -5.91 5.81
CA GLU A 106 1.38 -4.61 6.46
C GLU A 106 0.00 -4.01 6.16
N ILE A 107 -0.55 -3.27 7.12
CA ILE A 107 -1.75 -2.45 6.90
C ILE A 107 -1.32 -0.99 6.85
N LYS A 108 -1.72 -0.29 5.80
CA LYS A 108 -1.38 1.12 5.61
C LYS A 108 -2.63 1.98 5.65
N PHE A 109 -2.53 3.11 6.34
CA PHE A 109 -3.53 4.17 6.34
C PHE A 109 -2.87 5.45 5.83
N VAL A 110 -3.47 6.09 4.83
CA VAL A 110 -3.07 7.44 4.40
C VAL A 110 -3.89 8.44 5.19
N ILE A 111 -3.20 9.32 5.92
CA ILE A 111 -3.80 10.29 6.84
C ILE A 111 -3.74 11.68 6.22
N CYS A 112 -4.90 12.27 5.95
CA CYS A 112 -5.01 13.61 5.37
C CYS A 112 -5.24 14.71 6.43
N ASN A 113 -5.85 14.35 7.56
CA ASN A 113 -6.22 15.30 8.59
C ASN A 113 -6.43 14.60 9.95
N LEU A 114 -6.76 15.38 10.97
CA LEU A 114 -7.01 14.88 12.33
C LEU A 114 -8.23 13.92 12.40
N ASP A 115 -9.25 14.12 11.57
CA ASP A 115 -10.42 13.24 11.55
C ASP A 115 -10.04 11.85 11.01
N ASP A 116 -9.23 11.78 9.95
CA ASP A 116 -8.68 10.52 9.45
C ASP A 116 -7.81 9.83 10.50
N PHE A 117 -6.97 10.59 11.23
CA PHE A 117 -6.14 10.04 12.30
C PHE A 117 -6.99 9.41 13.41
N ASN A 118 -8.02 10.12 13.89
CA ASN A 118 -8.91 9.63 14.93
C ASN A 118 -9.69 8.41 14.44
N TRP A 119 -10.25 8.48 13.22
CA TRP A 119 -10.97 7.37 12.61
C TRP A 119 -10.07 6.12 12.46
N ALA A 120 -8.84 6.28 11.96
CA ALA A 120 -7.91 5.16 11.78
C ALA A 120 -7.55 4.48 13.11
N ARG A 121 -7.30 5.28 14.16
CA ARG A 121 -7.04 4.77 15.52
C ARG A 121 -8.23 3.94 16.04
N ASP A 122 -9.44 4.48 15.92
CA ASP A 122 -10.65 3.81 16.40
C ASP A 122 -10.96 2.57 15.54
N TYR A 123 -10.70 2.62 14.24
CA TYR A 123 -10.86 1.50 13.32
C TYR A 123 -9.86 0.36 13.60
N ILE A 124 -8.60 0.67 13.92
CA ILE A 124 -7.59 -0.30 14.35
C ILE A 124 -8.09 -1.06 15.58
N SER A 125 -8.55 -0.31 16.58
CA SER A 125 -9.07 -0.89 17.83
C SER A 125 -10.33 -1.74 17.60
N LEU A 126 -11.28 -1.25 16.80
CA LEU A 126 -12.54 -1.95 16.50
C LEU A 126 -12.29 -3.32 15.86
N HIS A 127 -11.29 -3.41 14.98
CA HIS A 127 -11.01 -4.62 14.21
C HIS A 127 -9.79 -5.40 14.73
N ASN A 128 -9.14 -4.95 15.84
CA ASN A 128 -7.93 -5.54 16.42
C ASN A 128 -6.81 -5.73 15.38
N LEU A 129 -6.60 -4.72 14.53
CA LEU A 129 -5.68 -4.83 13.40
C LEU A 129 -4.22 -4.90 13.81
N ASP A 130 -3.86 -4.28 14.92
CA ASP A 130 -2.51 -4.27 15.52
C ASP A 130 -2.06 -5.65 16.01
N MET A 131 -2.99 -6.60 16.15
CA MET A 131 -2.70 -8.00 16.49
C MET A 131 -2.40 -8.87 15.27
N LEU A 132 -2.60 -8.36 14.04
CA LEU A 132 -2.48 -9.14 12.81
C LEU A 132 -1.10 -8.98 12.17
N CYS A 133 -0.68 -7.76 11.94
CA CYS A 133 0.57 -7.40 11.28
C CYS A 133 0.92 -5.93 11.58
N PRO A 134 2.14 -5.46 11.23
CA PRO A 134 2.52 -4.06 11.41
C PRO A 134 1.57 -3.09 10.71
N ILE A 135 1.31 -1.96 11.37
CA ILE A 135 0.47 -0.89 10.85
C ILE A 135 1.32 0.32 10.49
N LEU A 136 1.04 0.92 9.34
CA LEU A 136 1.70 2.10 8.80
C LEU A 136 0.75 3.28 8.75
N PHE A 137 1.17 4.42 9.30
CA PHE A 137 0.54 5.71 9.04
C PHE A 137 1.42 6.50 8.09
N SER A 138 0.86 6.87 6.94
CA SER A 138 1.52 7.67 5.91
C SER A 138 0.79 9.00 5.74
N PRO A 139 1.46 10.15 5.86
CA PRO A 139 0.79 11.42 5.64
C PRO A 139 0.47 11.59 4.15
N SER A 140 -0.72 12.16 3.83
CA SER A 140 -0.97 12.73 2.52
C SER A 140 -0.03 13.92 2.32
N TYR A 141 0.66 13.97 1.18
CA TYR A 141 1.78 14.90 0.98
C TYR A 141 1.40 16.38 1.09
N ASP A 142 0.24 16.73 0.50
CA ASP A 142 -0.20 18.13 0.44
C ASP A 142 -1.09 18.54 1.63
N ASP A 143 -1.65 17.56 2.38
CA ASP A 143 -2.70 17.82 3.36
C ASP A 143 -2.21 17.68 4.81
N MET A 144 -1.27 16.77 5.08
CA MET A 144 -0.79 16.42 6.43
C MET A 144 0.74 16.57 6.51
N PRO A 145 1.26 17.58 7.22
CA PRO A 145 2.69 17.65 7.52
C PRO A 145 3.17 16.40 8.28
N ILE A 146 4.30 15.83 7.84
CA ILE A 146 4.84 14.61 8.48
C ILE A 146 5.18 14.81 9.95
N SER A 147 5.63 16.01 10.34
CA SER A 147 5.89 16.37 11.74
C SER A 147 4.63 16.37 12.58
N GLU A 148 3.52 16.89 12.04
CA GLU A 148 2.22 16.89 12.72
C GLU A 148 1.71 15.46 12.95
N LEU A 149 1.80 14.59 11.92
CA LEU A 149 1.42 13.20 12.09
C LEU A 149 2.31 12.48 13.12
N ALA A 150 3.62 12.75 13.13
CA ALA A 150 4.54 12.21 14.12
C ALA A 150 4.16 12.65 15.54
N ASP A 151 3.86 13.93 15.74
CA ASP A 151 3.42 14.50 17.04
C ASP A 151 2.10 13.86 17.50
N LEU A 152 1.14 13.64 16.60
CA LEU A 152 -0.11 12.95 16.90
C LEU A 152 0.13 11.49 17.34
N ILE A 153 0.98 10.75 16.62
CA ILE A 153 1.33 9.35 16.97
C ILE A 153 1.92 9.30 18.39
N LEU A 154 2.87 10.19 18.70
CA LEU A 154 3.51 10.26 20.02
C LEU A 154 2.52 10.69 21.10
N LYS A 155 1.76 11.75 20.86
CA LYS A 155 0.77 12.30 21.82
C LYS A 155 -0.27 11.26 22.24
N TYR A 156 -0.75 10.47 21.30
CA TYR A 156 -1.78 9.46 21.55
C TYR A 156 -1.23 8.05 21.78
N SER A 157 0.11 7.90 21.77
CA SER A 157 0.79 6.61 21.96
C SER A 157 0.25 5.50 21.08
N VAL A 158 0.01 5.81 19.79
CA VAL A 158 -0.53 4.84 18.83
C VAL A 158 0.58 3.89 18.39
N ASN A 159 0.33 2.57 18.48
CA ASN A 159 1.31 1.55 18.09
C ASN A 159 1.34 1.34 16.57
N VAL A 160 1.93 2.30 15.86
CA VAL A 160 2.07 2.30 14.40
C VAL A 160 3.46 2.76 13.99
N ARG A 161 3.87 2.43 12.77
CA ARG A 161 5.08 2.95 12.15
C ARG A 161 4.74 4.14 11.24
N LEU A 162 5.39 5.27 11.44
CA LEU A 162 5.31 6.39 10.52
C LEU A 162 6.04 6.05 9.22
N GLN A 163 5.38 6.22 8.08
CA GLN A 163 5.96 6.00 6.75
C GLN A 163 5.91 7.27 5.92
N ALA A 164 7.08 7.88 5.68
CA ALA A 164 7.20 8.99 4.75
C ALA A 164 7.14 8.52 3.29
N GLN A 165 6.63 9.37 2.40
CA GLN A 165 6.76 9.20 0.95
C GLN A 165 8.17 9.62 0.53
N LEU A 166 9.14 8.69 0.67
CA LEU A 166 10.57 8.99 0.47
C LEU A 166 10.87 9.53 -0.93
N HIS A 167 10.19 9.05 -1.97
CA HIS A 167 10.36 9.55 -3.33
C HIS A 167 10.06 11.04 -3.44
N LYS A 168 9.04 11.55 -2.76
CA LYS A 168 8.73 12.97 -2.73
C LYS A 168 9.74 13.80 -1.94
N THR A 169 10.33 13.21 -0.88
CA THR A 169 11.41 13.85 -0.12
C THR A 169 12.69 13.95 -0.94
N ILE A 170 12.99 12.91 -1.74
CA ILE A 170 14.24 12.82 -2.51
C ILE A 170 14.16 13.62 -3.83
N TRP A 171 13.06 13.49 -4.56
CA TRP A 171 12.93 14.04 -5.93
C TRP A 171 11.83 15.10 -6.07
N GLY A 172 11.10 15.42 -5.00
CA GLY A 172 9.90 16.27 -5.08
C GLY A 172 8.72 15.55 -5.74
N PRO A 173 7.63 16.26 -6.07
CA PRO A 173 6.42 15.68 -6.66
C PRO A 173 6.62 15.39 -8.17
N VAL A 174 7.55 14.49 -8.49
CA VAL A 174 7.86 14.08 -9.87
C VAL A 174 7.20 12.73 -10.16
N ASN A 175 6.39 12.67 -11.23
CA ASN A 175 5.71 11.45 -11.64
C ASN A 175 6.70 10.35 -12.04
N GLY A 176 6.49 9.13 -11.55
CA GLY A 176 7.30 7.96 -11.90
C GLY A 176 8.66 7.87 -11.21
N LYS A 177 8.82 8.61 -10.09
CA LYS A 177 10.00 8.54 -9.21
C LYS A 177 9.64 7.98 -7.86
#